data_c7472ddf5504bfa02c44b76d8929364e
#
_entry.id   c7472ddf5504bfa02c44b76d8929364e
#
_cell.length_a   1.000
_cell.length_b   1.000
_cell.length_c   1.000
_cell.angle_alpha   90.00
_cell.angle_beta   90.00
_cell.angle_gamma   90.00
#
_symmetry.space_group_name_H-M   'P 1'
#
loop_
_entity.id
_entity.type
_entity.pdbx_description
1 polymer ?
#
loop_
_entity_poly.entity_id
_entity_poly.type
_entity_poly.pdbx_seq_one_letter_code
_entity_poly.pdbx_strand_id
1 'polypeptide(L)'
;IPESKSYNHISENIDELENFEFNNLNNVTHKEIKVFNDDFKHYSFPEFGLFIWRNSKDFFSIRCGDIGQNGVGGHAHYDQLSIECFSNNKWIARDPGTGTYTDDIKTRNKFRSLEYHWGPLVEMSFPKEDAFNCFNLNYMSNGQVLKFDKFNFVGYADFNEKRIYRKVTFSDGIITIQDFSNDVELGEYALWGEENHGVKVEFS
;
A
#
# COMPACT_ATOMS: atom_id res chain seq x y z
N ILE A 1 -8.08 -15.74 -22.52
CA ILE A 1 -7.72 -14.49 -21.81
C ILE A 1 -8.82 -13.52 -22.15
N PRO A 2 -9.69 -13.11 -21.20
CA PRO A 2 -10.71 -12.10 -21.48
C PRO A 2 -10.01 -10.77 -21.79
N GLU A 3 -10.47 -10.10 -22.83
CA GLU A 3 -10.04 -8.76 -23.20
C GLU A 3 -10.25 -7.81 -22.02
N SER A 4 -9.20 -7.04 -21.71
CA SER A 4 -9.21 -6.03 -20.65
C SER A 4 -10.36 -5.04 -20.88
N LYS A 5 -11.32 -5.00 -19.97
CA LYS A 5 -12.26 -3.88 -19.92
C LYS A 5 -11.45 -2.60 -19.77
N SER A 6 -11.55 -1.73 -20.76
CA SER A 6 -10.82 -0.46 -20.81
C SER A 6 -11.18 0.40 -19.59
N TYR A 7 -10.16 0.88 -18.93
CA TYR A 7 -10.21 1.82 -17.80
C TYR A 7 -10.70 3.23 -18.17
N ASN A 8 -11.78 3.36 -18.93
CA ASN A 8 -12.31 4.67 -19.31
C ASN A 8 -12.93 5.44 -18.11
N HIS A 9 -13.16 4.77 -16.96
CA HIS A 9 -13.64 5.46 -15.75
C HIS A 9 -12.54 6.11 -14.90
N ILE A 10 -11.27 5.79 -15.15
CA ILE A 10 -10.15 6.45 -14.46
C ILE A 10 -9.86 7.82 -15.09
N SER A 11 -10.20 8.01 -16.39
CA SER A 11 -9.87 9.25 -17.12
C SER A 11 -10.69 10.47 -16.69
N GLU A 12 -11.90 10.29 -16.18
CA GLU A 12 -12.74 11.44 -15.77
C GLU A 12 -12.30 12.07 -14.44
N ASN A 13 -11.57 11.33 -13.61
CA ASN A 13 -11.03 11.84 -12.34
C ASN A 13 -9.58 12.34 -12.43
N ILE A 14 -8.89 12.16 -13.55
CA ILE A 14 -7.50 12.59 -13.70
C ILE A 14 -7.41 14.12 -13.74
N ASP A 15 -8.38 14.80 -14.37
CA ASP A 15 -8.43 16.27 -14.43
C ASP A 15 -8.70 16.88 -13.04
N GLU A 16 -9.42 16.19 -12.17
CA GLU A 16 -9.57 16.58 -10.76
C GLU A 16 -8.26 16.38 -9.98
N LEU A 17 -7.42 15.41 -10.37
CA LEU A 17 -6.17 15.11 -9.68
C LEU A 17 -4.99 15.96 -10.13
N GLU A 18 -4.95 16.38 -11.39
CA GLU A 18 -3.98 17.39 -11.83
C GLU A 18 -4.26 18.76 -11.17
N ASN A 19 -5.51 19.00 -10.79
CA ASN A 19 -5.96 20.13 -9.98
C ASN A 19 -5.99 19.85 -8.48
N PHE A 20 -5.82 18.58 -8.04
CA PHE A 20 -5.65 18.26 -6.63
C PHE A 20 -4.27 18.74 -6.22
N GLU A 21 -4.24 19.91 -5.63
CA GLU A 21 -3.01 20.53 -5.13
C GLU A 21 -2.53 19.72 -3.92
N PHE A 22 -1.73 18.65 -4.17
CA PHE A 22 -0.99 17.96 -3.10
C PHE A 22 -0.19 18.95 -2.23
N ASN A 23 0.06 20.16 -2.75
CA ASN A 23 0.69 21.27 -2.05
C ASN A 23 -0.13 21.82 -0.87
N ASN A 24 -1.41 21.53 -0.79
CA ASN A 24 -2.28 21.94 0.33
C ASN A 24 -2.43 20.85 1.40
N LEU A 25 -1.81 19.68 1.24
CA LEU A 25 -1.80 18.64 2.24
C LEU A 25 -0.67 18.91 3.26
N ASN A 26 -1.03 19.02 4.53
CA ASN A 26 -0.14 19.51 5.56
C ASN A 26 0.86 18.44 6.06
N ASN A 27 0.51 17.17 5.93
CA ASN A 27 1.34 16.04 6.37
C ASN A 27 1.85 15.28 5.16
N VAL A 28 3.16 15.30 4.93
CA VAL A 28 3.81 14.64 3.80
C VAL A 28 5.01 13.84 4.30
N THR A 29 5.06 12.57 3.95
CA THR A 29 6.28 11.76 4.11
C THR A 29 6.93 11.50 2.77
N HIS A 30 8.24 11.26 2.77
CA HIS A 30 9.01 11.03 1.56
C HIS A 30 10.00 9.89 1.74
N LYS A 31 10.02 8.95 0.80
CA LYS A 31 10.97 7.83 0.78
C LYS A 31 11.48 7.59 -0.64
N GLU A 32 12.77 7.33 -0.75
CA GLU A 32 13.41 6.95 -1.99
C GLU A 32 14.01 5.54 -1.91
N ILE A 33 13.84 4.77 -2.99
CA ILE A 33 14.42 3.45 -3.17
C ILE A 33 15.22 3.47 -4.47
N LYS A 34 16.52 3.19 -4.39
CA LYS A 34 17.36 3.02 -5.58
C LYS A 34 17.13 1.63 -6.18
N VAL A 35 16.81 1.60 -7.46
CA VAL A 35 16.64 0.36 -8.23
C VAL A 35 17.73 0.21 -9.28
N PHE A 36 17.79 -0.97 -9.91
CA PHE A 36 18.87 -1.26 -10.85
C PHE A 36 18.75 -0.47 -12.16
N ASN A 37 17.52 -0.38 -12.72
CA ASN A 37 17.21 0.41 -13.90
C ASN A 37 15.70 0.72 -13.98
N ASP A 38 15.31 1.60 -14.91
CA ASP A 38 13.93 2.08 -15.10
C ASP A 38 13.15 1.33 -16.20
N ASP A 39 13.72 0.27 -16.78
CA ASP A 39 13.03 -0.49 -17.84
C ASP A 39 12.03 -1.48 -17.25
N PHE A 40 11.01 -0.93 -16.60
CA PHE A 40 9.92 -1.71 -16.03
C PHE A 40 8.83 -2.00 -17.06
N LYS A 41 8.35 -3.23 -17.04
CA LYS A 41 7.02 -3.60 -17.52
C LYS A 41 6.04 -3.44 -16.37
N HIS A 42 4.85 -2.93 -16.64
CA HIS A 42 3.83 -2.73 -15.63
C HIS A 42 2.59 -3.59 -15.93
N TYR A 43 1.93 -4.03 -14.87
CA TYR A 43 0.76 -4.91 -14.91
C TYR A 43 -0.24 -4.46 -13.86
N SER A 44 -1.53 -4.49 -14.19
CA SER A 44 -2.61 -4.18 -13.26
C SER A 44 -3.57 -5.34 -13.13
N PHE A 45 -3.99 -5.60 -11.90
CA PHE A 45 -5.00 -6.57 -11.53
C PHE A 45 -6.03 -5.89 -10.62
N PRO A 46 -6.88 -5.02 -11.15
CA PRO A 46 -7.72 -4.12 -10.35
C PRO A 46 -8.78 -4.84 -9.53
N GLU A 47 -9.35 -5.92 -10.06
CA GLU A 47 -10.30 -6.77 -9.32
C GLU A 47 -9.66 -7.38 -8.06
N PHE A 48 -8.33 -7.49 -8.06
CA PHE A 48 -7.53 -7.95 -6.94
C PHE A 48 -6.88 -6.80 -6.16
N GLY A 49 -6.92 -5.59 -6.73
CA GLY A 49 -6.27 -4.41 -6.15
C GLY A 49 -4.74 -4.50 -6.15
N LEU A 50 -4.12 -5.15 -7.14
CA LEU A 50 -2.67 -5.33 -7.22
C LEU A 50 -2.11 -4.68 -8.47
N PHE A 51 -1.07 -3.86 -8.29
CA PHE A 51 -0.37 -3.13 -9.34
C PHE A 51 1.11 -3.43 -9.25
N ILE A 52 1.74 -3.79 -10.38
CA ILE A 52 3.09 -4.36 -10.40
C ILE A 52 3.93 -3.64 -11.44
N TRP A 53 5.18 -3.35 -11.09
CA TRP A 53 6.26 -3.00 -12.01
C TRP A 53 7.38 -4.01 -11.84
N ARG A 54 7.86 -4.54 -12.93
CA ARG A 54 8.98 -5.49 -12.87
C ARG A 54 9.85 -5.44 -14.11
N ASN A 55 11.11 -5.73 -13.92
CA ASN A 55 12.08 -6.06 -14.97
C ASN A 55 12.79 -7.40 -14.64
N SER A 56 13.96 -7.67 -15.24
CA SER A 56 14.69 -8.90 -14.98
C SER A 56 15.37 -8.97 -13.61
N LYS A 57 15.51 -7.85 -12.89
CA LYS A 57 16.28 -7.73 -11.65
C LYS A 57 15.50 -7.12 -10.50
N ASP A 58 14.52 -6.27 -10.82
CA ASP A 58 13.75 -5.50 -9.86
C ASP A 58 12.27 -5.86 -9.93
N PHE A 59 11.63 -5.81 -8.80
CA PHE A 59 10.19 -5.99 -8.63
C PHE A 59 9.69 -4.94 -7.65
N PHE A 60 8.58 -4.34 -7.99
CA PHE A 60 7.82 -3.45 -7.11
C PHE A 60 6.34 -3.73 -7.29
N SER A 61 5.61 -3.81 -6.21
CA SER A 61 4.16 -3.89 -6.24
C SER A 61 3.52 -2.98 -5.20
N ILE A 62 2.27 -2.64 -5.42
CA ILE A 62 1.45 -1.91 -4.48
C ILE A 62 0.06 -2.54 -4.43
N ARG A 63 -0.47 -2.68 -3.22
CA ARG A 63 -1.84 -3.12 -2.95
C ARG A 63 -2.75 -1.91 -2.81
N CYS A 64 -3.81 -1.82 -3.61
CA CYS A 64 -4.83 -0.77 -3.49
C CYS A 64 -6.14 -1.24 -4.12
N GLY A 65 -7.18 -1.41 -3.34
CA GLY A 65 -8.48 -1.88 -3.82
C GLY A 65 -9.38 -2.37 -2.69
N ASP A 66 -10.47 -3.03 -3.05
CA ASP A 66 -11.41 -3.57 -2.07
C ASP A 66 -10.79 -4.65 -1.19
N ILE A 67 -11.26 -4.79 0.05
CA ILE A 67 -10.80 -5.84 0.96
C ILE A 67 -11.29 -7.24 0.58
N GLY A 68 -12.10 -7.35 -0.47
CA GLY A 68 -12.59 -8.63 -0.98
C GLY A 68 -13.73 -9.25 -0.18
N GLN A 69 -14.28 -10.36 -0.72
CA GLN A 69 -15.38 -11.10 -0.10
C GLN A 69 -16.60 -10.21 0.22
N ASN A 70 -16.94 -9.27 -0.65
CA ASN A 70 -18.00 -8.27 -0.43
C ASN A 70 -17.83 -7.48 0.88
N GLY A 71 -16.57 -7.17 1.22
CA GLY A 71 -16.22 -6.40 2.41
C GLY A 71 -16.10 -7.19 3.71
N VAL A 72 -16.25 -8.50 3.71
CA VAL A 72 -16.03 -9.34 4.90
C VAL A 72 -14.54 -9.43 5.22
N GLY A 73 -13.69 -9.49 4.19
CA GLY A 73 -12.24 -9.47 4.35
C GLY A 73 -11.68 -10.65 5.15
N GLY A 74 -12.25 -11.85 5.01
CA GLY A 74 -11.85 -13.00 5.81
C GLY A 74 -10.39 -13.43 5.65
N HIS A 75 -9.80 -13.12 4.51
CA HIS A 75 -8.38 -13.34 4.20
C HIS A 75 -7.60 -12.05 3.99
N ALA A 76 -8.24 -10.89 4.15
CA ALA A 76 -7.60 -9.60 3.98
C ALA A 76 -6.78 -9.20 5.21
N HIS A 77 -5.83 -8.31 4.97
CA HIS A 77 -5.01 -7.65 5.97
C HIS A 77 -5.24 -6.13 5.90
N TYR A 78 -4.73 -5.38 6.85
CA TYR A 78 -4.66 -3.90 6.78
C TYR A 78 -3.46 -3.48 5.92
N ASP A 79 -3.48 -3.91 4.67
CA ASP A 79 -2.38 -3.81 3.69
C ASP A 79 -2.64 -2.78 2.59
N GLN A 80 -3.66 -1.93 2.74
CA GLN A 80 -3.95 -0.91 1.75
C GLN A 80 -2.76 0.04 1.58
N LEU A 81 -2.44 0.34 0.32
CA LEU A 81 -1.29 1.12 -0.08
C LEU A 81 0.06 0.50 0.34
N SER A 82 0.08 -0.73 0.84
CA SER A 82 1.35 -1.42 1.14
C SER A 82 2.10 -1.75 -0.14
N ILE A 83 3.41 -1.80 0.00
CA ILE A 83 4.32 -2.13 -1.10
C ILE A 83 5.10 -3.40 -0.81
N GLU A 84 5.51 -4.07 -1.87
CA GLU A 84 6.62 -5.00 -1.87
C GLU A 84 7.69 -4.52 -2.84
N CYS A 85 8.93 -4.64 -2.47
CA CYS A 85 10.06 -4.21 -3.29
C CYS A 85 11.23 -5.18 -3.17
N PHE A 86 11.67 -5.70 -4.32
CA PHE A 86 12.90 -6.47 -4.44
C PHE A 86 13.81 -5.78 -5.43
N SER A 87 15.03 -5.45 -5.02
CA SER A 87 16.05 -4.83 -5.87
C SER A 87 17.45 -5.17 -5.36
N ASN A 88 18.42 -5.12 -6.24
CA ASN A 88 19.82 -5.42 -5.89
C ASN A 88 20.00 -6.79 -5.19
N ASN A 89 19.26 -7.81 -5.67
CA ASN A 89 19.24 -9.17 -5.13
C ASN A 89 18.78 -9.31 -3.68
N LYS A 90 18.02 -8.34 -3.16
CA LYS A 90 17.46 -8.40 -1.81
C LYS A 90 16.05 -7.81 -1.76
N TRP A 91 15.30 -8.30 -0.80
CA TRP A 91 14.03 -7.66 -0.43
C TRP A 91 14.31 -6.38 0.35
N ILE A 92 13.73 -5.29 -0.11
CA ILE A 92 13.73 -3.99 0.57
C ILE A 92 12.45 -3.86 1.41
N ALA A 93 11.32 -4.28 0.82
CA ALA A 93 10.03 -4.39 1.48
C ALA A 93 9.41 -5.73 1.10
N ARG A 94 8.90 -6.46 2.07
CA ARG A 94 8.27 -7.76 1.86
C ARG A 94 7.09 -7.94 2.78
N ASP A 95 5.99 -8.44 2.24
CA ASP A 95 4.85 -8.86 3.04
C ASP A 95 5.22 -10.10 3.88
N PRO A 96 4.94 -10.12 5.19
CA PRO A 96 5.30 -11.24 6.06
C PRO A 96 4.34 -12.43 5.91
N GLY A 97 3.26 -12.29 5.15
CA GLY A 97 2.20 -13.28 5.05
C GLY A 97 1.30 -13.35 6.29
N THR A 98 0.64 -14.47 6.50
CA THR A 98 -0.34 -14.63 7.57
C THR A 98 0.25 -15.06 8.91
N GLY A 99 1.51 -15.47 8.93
CA GLY A 99 2.19 -16.03 10.10
C GLY A 99 1.62 -17.37 10.54
N THR A 100 0.39 -17.37 11.02
CA THR A 100 -0.40 -18.53 11.41
C THR A 100 -1.84 -18.40 10.93
N TYR A 101 -2.64 -19.43 11.03
CA TYR A 101 -4.04 -19.37 10.58
C TYR A 101 -5.02 -19.32 11.76
N THR A 102 -5.47 -20.46 12.24
CA THR A 102 -6.47 -20.57 13.31
C THR A 102 -5.89 -20.95 14.65
N ASP A 103 -4.67 -21.44 14.66
CA ASP A 103 -4.04 -22.02 15.84
C ASP A 103 -3.64 -20.95 16.87
N ASP A 104 -3.31 -19.76 16.42
CA ASP A 104 -2.98 -18.61 17.26
C ASP A 104 -3.54 -17.32 16.67
N ILE A 105 -4.73 -16.94 17.17
CA ILE A 105 -5.46 -15.75 16.70
C ILE A 105 -4.68 -14.47 17.00
N LYS A 106 -3.93 -14.40 18.10
CA LYS A 106 -3.14 -13.21 18.43
C LYS A 106 -2.03 -12.99 17.42
N THR A 107 -1.26 -14.02 17.12
CA THR A 107 -0.22 -13.96 16.10
C THR A 107 -0.82 -13.66 14.73
N ARG A 108 -1.93 -14.29 14.35
CA ARG A 108 -2.62 -13.98 13.11
C ARG A 108 -3.03 -12.50 13.04
N ASN A 109 -3.67 -11.97 14.07
CA ASN A 109 -4.13 -10.59 14.10
C ASN A 109 -2.97 -9.60 14.05
N LYS A 110 -1.84 -9.94 14.68
CA LYS A 110 -0.60 -9.19 14.57
C LYS A 110 -0.10 -9.11 13.13
N PHE A 111 -0.05 -10.25 12.42
CA PHE A 111 0.38 -10.29 11.03
C PHE A 111 -0.58 -9.61 10.06
N ARG A 112 -1.85 -9.44 10.42
CA ARG A 112 -2.84 -8.70 9.64
C ARG A 112 -2.85 -7.19 9.92
N SER A 113 -2.15 -6.73 10.94
CA SER A 113 -2.17 -5.33 11.36
C SER A 113 -1.34 -4.45 10.42
N LEU A 114 -1.66 -3.17 10.38
CA LEU A 114 -0.95 -2.18 9.57
C LEU A 114 0.56 -2.16 9.82
N GLU A 115 0.97 -2.38 11.07
CA GLU A 115 2.38 -2.35 11.51
C GLU A 115 3.24 -3.44 10.85
N TYR A 116 2.62 -4.48 10.28
CA TYR A 116 3.30 -5.57 9.61
C TYR A 116 3.35 -5.41 8.08
N HIS A 117 2.77 -4.34 7.56
CA HIS A 117 2.73 -4.05 6.14
C HIS A 117 3.45 -2.73 5.84
N TRP A 118 4.02 -2.66 4.64
CA TRP A 118 4.74 -1.48 4.16
C TRP A 118 3.80 -0.42 3.56
N GLY A 119 2.67 -0.19 4.24
CA GLY A 119 1.71 0.86 3.94
C GLY A 119 2.12 2.21 4.53
N PRO A 120 1.28 3.25 4.38
CA PRO A 120 1.47 4.51 5.08
C PRO A 120 1.47 4.30 6.59
N LEU A 121 2.43 4.90 7.28
CA LEU A 121 2.48 4.87 8.73
C LEU A 121 1.59 5.98 9.27
N VAL A 122 0.60 5.60 10.06
CA VAL A 122 -0.38 6.53 10.62
C VAL A 122 -0.53 6.32 12.11
N GLU A 123 -0.57 7.40 12.86
CA GLU A 123 -0.97 7.36 14.25
C GLU A 123 -2.49 7.21 14.34
N MET A 124 -2.95 5.98 14.37
CA MET A 124 -4.37 5.66 14.52
C MET A 124 -4.53 4.57 15.57
N SER A 125 -5.56 4.72 16.39
CA SER A 125 -6.01 3.62 17.22
C SER A 125 -6.74 2.61 16.34
N PHE A 126 -6.04 1.58 15.89
CA PHE A 126 -6.68 0.41 15.32
C PHE A 126 -7.44 -0.33 16.42
N PRO A 127 -8.54 -1.04 16.06
CA PRO A 127 -9.18 -1.92 17.01
C PRO A 127 -8.12 -2.84 17.63
N LYS A 128 -8.14 -2.95 18.95
CA LYS A 128 -7.23 -3.85 19.65
C LYS A 128 -7.30 -5.24 19.03
N GLU A 129 -6.20 -5.97 19.05
CA GLU A 129 -6.05 -7.32 18.50
C GLU A 129 -7.23 -8.25 18.87
N ASP A 130 -7.83 -8.05 20.03
CA ASP A 130 -8.97 -8.83 20.54
C ASP A 130 -10.32 -8.51 19.83
N ALA A 131 -10.40 -7.43 19.09
CA ALA A 131 -11.63 -7.01 18.39
C ALA A 131 -11.80 -7.68 17.01
N PHE A 132 -10.79 -8.41 16.53
CA PHE A 132 -10.86 -9.07 15.24
C PHE A 132 -11.39 -10.49 15.37
N ASN A 133 -12.47 -10.75 14.66
CA ASN A 133 -12.84 -12.12 14.34
C ASN A 133 -11.76 -12.73 13.43
N CYS A 134 -11.47 -14.00 13.57
CA CYS A 134 -10.44 -14.71 12.79
C CYS A 134 -10.60 -14.56 11.27
N PHE A 135 -11.83 -14.45 10.79
CA PHE A 135 -12.19 -14.35 9.36
C PHE A 135 -13.03 -13.13 9.00
N ASN A 136 -12.90 -12.06 9.76
CA ASN A 136 -13.56 -10.79 9.46
C ASN A 136 -12.62 -9.65 9.80
N LEU A 137 -12.40 -8.76 8.82
CA LEU A 137 -11.57 -7.56 9.02
C LEU A 137 -12.43 -6.32 9.24
N ASN A 138 -13.76 -6.42 9.05
CA ASN A 138 -14.67 -5.30 8.95
C ASN A 138 -14.24 -4.27 7.87
N TYR A 139 -15.14 -3.42 7.41
CA TYR A 139 -14.91 -2.42 6.37
C TYR A 139 -14.03 -1.25 6.84
N MET A 140 -12.87 -1.52 7.43
CA MET A 140 -12.06 -0.46 8.00
C MET A 140 -11.06 0.16 7.02
N SER A 141 -10.87 -0.45 5.85
CA SER A 141 -10.00 0.12 4.83
C SER A 141 -10.43 -0.30 3.42
N ASN A 142 -10.69 0.68 2.57
CA ASN A 142 -10.87 0.48 1.13
C ASN A 142 -9.84 1.33 0.40
N GLY A 143 -9.31 0.81 -0.69
CA GLY A 143 -8.39 1.53 -1.54
C GLY A 143 -9.00 1.86 -2.90
N GLN A 144 -8.64 3.01 -3.45
CA GLN A 144 -9.01 3.39 -4.81
C GLN A 144 -7.79 3.94 -5.55
N VAL A 145 -7.60 3.46 -6.77
CA VAL A 145 -6.54 3.92 -7.66
C VAL A 145 -7.07 5.07 -8.50
N LEU A 146 -6.29 6.14 -8.55
CA LEU A 146 -6.57 7.35 -9.29
C LEU A 146 -5.73 7.44 -10.56
N LYS A 147 -4.49 6.96 -10.51
CA LYS A 147 -3.58 6.90 -11.64
C LYS A 147 -2.69 5.67 -11.58
N PHE A 148 -2.52 4.99 -12.70
CA PHE A 148 -1.57 3.91 -12.86
C PHE A 148 -1.03 3.89 -14.29
N ASP A 149 0.27 4.07 -14.44
CA ASP A 149 0.96 3.97 -15.72
C ASP A 149 2.40 3.41 -15.53
N LYS A 150 3.22 3.47 -16.56
CA LYS A 150 4.61 2.98 -16.52
C LYS A 150 5.45 3.65 -15.44
N PHE A 151 5.20 4.91 -15.14
CA PHE A 151 6.05 5.73 -14.28
C PHE A 151 5.37 6.24 -13.02
N ASN A 152 4.06 6.04 -12.90
CA ASN A 152 3.29 6.65 -11.84
C ASN A 152 2.24 5.71 -11.27
N PHE A 153 2.05 5.84 -9.97
CA PHE A 153 0.87 5.39 -9.25
C PHE A 153 0.39 6.53 -8.37
N VAL A 154 -0.92 6.74 -8.35
CA VAL A 154 -1.59 7.57 -7.35
C VAL A 154 -2.83 6.82 -6.90
N GLY A 155 -2.98 6.66 -5.62
CA GLY A 155 -4.15 6.04 -5.02
C GLY A 155 -4.39 6.57 -3.62
N TYR A 156 -5.54 6.25 -3.07
CA TYR A 156 -5.84 6.53 -1.68
C TYR A 156 -6.47 5.33 -0.99
N ALA A 157 -6.41 5.34 0.32
CA ALA A 157 -7.16 4.43 1.16
C ALA A 157 -7.87 5.20 2.27
N ASP A 158 -9.09 4.78 2.56
CA ASP A 158 -9.87 5.30 3.67
C ASP A 158 -9.73 4.33 4.85
N PHE A 159 -9.11 4.80 5.92
CA PHE A 159 -8.94 4.09 7.18
C PHE A 159 -9.84 4.78 8.22
N ASN A 160 -10.95 4.13 8.58
CA ASN A 160 -11.84 4.67 9.61
C ASN A 160 -12.29 6.12 9.33
N GLU A 161 -12.74 6.39 8.09
CA GLU A 161 -13.17 7.72 7.61
C GLU A 161 -12.01 8.72 7.42
N LYS A 162 -10.78 8.32 7.63
CA LYS A 162 -9.60 9.15 7.42
C LYS A 162 -8.89 8.74 6.14
N ARG A 163 -8.65 9.71 5.26
CA ARG A 163 -8.08 9.46 3.93
C ARG A 163 -6.59 9.70 3.90
N ILE A 164 -5.90 8.74 3.31
CA ILE A 164 -4.46 8.81 3.07
C ILE A 164 -4.23 8.56 1.59
N TYR A 165 -3.45 9.42 0.96
CA TYR A 165 -3.01 9.28 -0.42
C TYR A 165 -1.58 8.76 -0.45
N ARG A 166 -1.28 7.90 -1.41
CA ARG A 166 0.09 7.49 -1.75
C ARG A 166 0.34 7.78 -3.22
N LYS A 167 1.45 8.47 -3.47
CA LYS A 167 2.01 8.68 -4.81
C LYS A 167 3.31 7.92 -4.92
N VAL A 168 3.48 7.17 -6.01
CA VAL A 168 4.73 6.51 -6.35
C VAL A 168 5.16 6.96 -7.73
N THR A 169 6.41 7.36 -7.86
CA THR A 169 7.00 7.76 -9.16
C THR A 169 8.29 6.99 -9.43
N PHE A 170 8.50 6.65 -10.69
CA PHE A 170 9.69 5.94 -11.18
C PHE A 170 10.45 6.86 -12.11
N SER A 171 11.65 7.27 -11.73
CA SER A 171 12.51 8.14 -12.53
C SER A 171 13.98 7.93 -12.20
N ASP A 172 14.83 7.86 -13.21
CA ASP A 172 16.29 7.88 -13.10
C ASP A 172 16.87 6.81 -12.14
N GLY A 173 16.28 5.61 -12.12
CA GLY A 173 16.70 4.53 -11.22
C GLY A 173 16.28 4.74 -9.77
N ILE A 174 15.32 5.62 -9.53
CA ILE A 174 14.78 5.90 -8.20
C ILE A 174 13.26 5.68 -8.21
N ILE A 175 12.78 4.96 -7.22
CA ILE A 175 11.36 4.89 -6.86
C ILE A 175 11.14 5.85 -5.71
N THR A 176 10.32 6.86 -5.93
CA THR A 176 9.95 7.85 -4.92
C THR A 176 8.54 7.52 -4.42
N ILE A 177 8.37 7.40 -3.11
CA ILE A 177 7.10 7.15 -2.43
C ILE A 177 6.79 8.35 -1.56
N GLN A 178 5.61 8.90 -1.71
CA GLN A 178 5.13 10.03 -0.93
C GLN A 178 3.73 9.71 -0.40
N ASP A 179 3.53 9.90 0.89
CA ASP A 179 2.23 9.80 1.54
C ASP A 179 1.73 11.18 1.95
N PHE A 180 0.43 11.40 1.82
CA PHE A 180 -0.22 12.68 2.09
C PHE A 180 -1.52 12.47 2.85
N SER A 181 -1.78 13.27 3.86
CA SER A 181 -3.07 13.31 4.55
C SER A 181 -3.32 14.67 5.18
N ASN A 182 -4.60 15.06 5.25
CA ASN A 182 -5.06 16.15 6.11
C ASN A 182 -5.77 15.64 7.36
N ASP A 183 -6.08 14.35 7.40
CA ASP A 183 -6.96 13.75 8.41
C ASP A 183 -6.17 13.10 9.55
N VAL A 184 -4.90 12.76 9.29
CA VAL A 184 -4.04 12.05 10.24
C VAL A 184 -2.61 12.57 10.19
N GLU A 185 -1.90 12.44 11.31
CA GLU A 185 -0.46 12.58 11.35
C GLU A 185 0.19 11.34 10.73
N LEU A 186 1.14 11.57 9.81
CA LEU A 186 1.89 10.52 9.14
C LEU A 186 3.22 10.34 9.86
N GLY A 187 3.51 9.11 10.27
CA GLY A 187 4.80 8.74 10.84
C GLY A 187 5.89 8.60 9.78
N GLU A 188 7.11 8.82 10.19
CA GLU A 188 8.28 8.51 9.36
C GLU A 188 8.53 6.99 9.34
N TYR A 189 8.92 6.44 8.19
CA TYR A 189 9.34 5.05 8.09
C TYR A 189 10.62 4.87 8.91
N ALA A 190 10.52 4.24 10.07
CA ALA A 190 11.68 3.75 10.77
C ALA A 190 12.44 2.75 9.88
N LEU A 191 13.75 2.82 9.93
CA LEU A 191 14.70 2.08 9.08
C LEU A 191 14.22 0.67 8.75
N TRP A 192 14.09 0.38 7.46
CA TRP A 192 13.83 -0.93 6.93
C TRP A 192 15.07 -1.80 7.17
N GLY A 193 15.10 -2.51 8.28
CA GLY A 193 16.22 -3.37 8.63
C GLY A 193 16.07 -4.76 8.00
N GLU A 194 17.18 -5.35 7.60
CA GLU A 194 17.24 -6.68 6.96
C GLU A 194 16.70 -7.82 7.85
N GLU A 195 16.49 -7.58 9.14
CA GLU A 195 16.13 -8.61 10.13
C GLU A 195 14.69 -8.53 10.65
N ASN A 196 13.92 -7.51 10.26
CA ASN A 196 12.57 -7.32 10.80
C ASN A 196 11.50 -7.72 9.79
N HIS A 197 10.84 -8.83 10.08
CA HIS A 197 9.59 -9.26 9.44
C HIS A 197 8.39 -8.40 9.90
N GLY A 198 8.59 -7.13 10.16
CA GLY A 198 7.56 -6.19 10.56
C GLY A 198 8.11 -4.77 10.56
N VAL A 199 7.26 -3.80 10.25
CA VAL A 199 7.59 -2.38 10.38
C VAL A 199 7.61 -2.05 11.88
N LYS A 200 8.76 -1.69 12.44
CA LYS A 200 8.78 -1.01 13.73
C LYS A 200 8.46 0.45 13.50
N VAL A 201 7.33 0.86 14.00
CA VAL A 201 6.93 2.27 14.04
C VAL A 201 7.43 2.85 15.36
N GLU A 202 8.34 3.81 15.30
CA GLU A 202 8.66 4.68 16.44
C GLU A 202 7.95 6.01 16.17
N PHE A 203 6.93 6.31 16.96
CA PHE A 203 6.34 7.64 17.03
C PHE A 203 7.15 8.46 18.03
N SER A 204 7.60 9.62 17.62
CA SER A 204 8.34 10.57 18.47
C SER A 204 7.41 11.45 19.28
#